data_b64534d19276907b720fef0d654e473e
#
_entry.id   b64534d19276907b720fef0d654e473e
#
_cell.length_a   1.000
_cell.length_b   1.000
_cell.length_c   1.000
_cell.angle_alpha   90.00
_cell.angle_beta   90.00
_cell.angle_gamma   90.00
#
_symmetry.space_group_name_H-M   'P 1'
#
loop_
_entity.id
_entity.type
_entity.pdbx_description
1 polymer ?
#
loop_
_entity_poly.entity_id
_entity_poly.type
_entity_poly.pdbx_seq_one_letter_code
_entity_poly.pdbx_strand_id
1 'polypeptide(L)'
;LALASSAFAGASEQAPSTRYQSIGGNSGKLLAFIETREGLSELERAGLKVTIEEPGVYPFKWPEEWPANRKTIGASVILLTPFSAKLDGRIGPYVLGNWPNEGDIKDSSPAAKYAASRAEYAVPPGFIKVTKSTASTRVSEHFRLGDFLTKGQLDVWPKYIVLDLKLVDKLELVIDALHEAGHPVKGLHIMSGFRTPQYNAKDIGPGSRSAISRHLYGAAADVYPDDDKDGLIDDLNGDGHVDLADAKIVADAVEKVEKKYPDLVGGISIYPATAAHGPVVHIDTRGKRARW
;
A
#
# COMPACT_ATOMS: atom_id res chain seq x y z
N LEU A 1 7.13 -10.69 -27.96
CA LEU A 1 8.02 -10.46 -26.81
C LEU A 1 8.20 -8.96 -26.49
N ALA A 2 8.28 -8.10 -27.50
CA ALA A 2 8.40 -6.64 -27.34
C ALA A 2 7.07 -5.97 -26.90
N LEU A 3 5.93 -6.54 -27.28
CA LEU A 3 4.60 -5.98 -27.00
C LEU A 3 4.15 -6.13 -25.52
N ALA A 4 4.50 -7.24 -24.89
CA ALA A 4 4.23 -7.39 -23.46
C ALA A 4 5.10 -6.46 -22.60
N SER A 5 6.34 -6.18 -23.04
CA SER A 5 7.21 -5.19 -22.40
C SER A 5 6.68 -3.76 -22.51
N SER A 6 5.97 -3.42 -23.62
CA SER A 6 5.45 -2.06 -23.82
C SER A 6 4.16 -1.76 -23.03
N ALA A 7 3.33 -2.76 -22.73
CA ALA A 7 2.15 -2.58 -21.89
C ALA A 7 2.52 -2.26 -20.44
N PHE A 8 3.65 -2.81 -19.98
CA PHE A 8 4.20 -2.50 -18.66
C PHE A 8 5.11 -1.27 -18.67
N ALA A 9 5.76 -0.95 -19.80
CA ALA A 9 6.59 0.25 -19.95
C ALA A 9 5.78 1.55 -20.05
N GLY A 10 4.54 1.50 -20.55
CA GLY A 10 3.65 2.67 -20.62
C GLY A 10 3.10 3.11 -19.29
N ALA A 11 3.22 2.30 -18.23
CA ALA A 11 2.74 2.64 -16.90
C ALA A 11 3.76 3.38 -16.03
N SER A 12 5.04 3.41 -16.40
CA SER A 12 6.01 4.25 -15.70
C SER A 12 7.41 4.23 -16.34
N GLU A 13 7.81 5.33 -16.90
CA GLU A 13 9.20 5.78 -16.87
C GLU A 13 9.61 6.21 -15.43
N GLN A 14 8.75 5.97 -14.45
CA GLN A 14 8.90 6.33 -13.05
C GLN A 14 9.39 5.11 -12.27
N ALA A 15 10.21 5.28 -11.29
CA ALA A 15 10.94 4.38 -10.42
C ALA A 15 10.86 2.88 -10.72
N PRO A 16 11.96 2.17 -10.70
CA PRO A 16 11.95 0.71 -10.79
C PRO A 16 11.20 0.15 -9.59
N SER A 17 9.94 -0.20 -9.79
CA SER A 17 9.16 -0.96 -8.84
C SER A 17 9.71 -2.39 -8.76
N THR A 18 9.74 -2.98 -7.57
CA THR A 18 10.13 -4.38 -7.38
C THR A 18 9.27 -5.33 -8.20
N ARG A 19 8.01 -4.97 -8.44
CA ARG A 19 7.10 -5.73 -9.31
C ARG A 19 7.51 -5.70 -10.76
N TYR A 20 7.93 -4.54 -11.28
CA TYR A 20 8.39 -4.41 -12.66
C TYR A 20 9.76 -5.04 -12.87
N GLN A 21 10.67 -4.91 -11.91
CA GLN A 21 11.95 -5.61 -11.93
C GLN A 21 11.77 -7.12 -11.99
N SER A 22 10.77 -7.65 -11.29
CA SER A 22 10.50 -9.09 -11.30
C SER A 22 9.88 -9.59 -12.60
N ILE A 23 9.20 -8.75 -13.37
CA ILE A 23 8.77 -9.10 -14.74
C ILE A 23 9.96 -9.11 -15.71
N GLY A 24 10.87 -8.17 -15.56
CA GLY A 24 12.09 -8.02 -16.38
C GLY A 24 13.30 -8.78 -15.88
N GLY A 25 13.36 -9.10 -14.58
CA GLY A 25 14.48 -9.68 -13.86
C GLY A 25 14.23 -11.09 -13.32
N ASN A 26 15.14 -11.58 -12.51
CA ASN A 26 15.12 -12.94 -11.96
C ASN A 26 14.37 -13.09 -10.64
N SER A 27 13.86 -12.03 -10.05
CA SER A 27 13.35 -12.04 -8.67
C SER A 27 11.91 -12.50 -8.50
N GLY A 28 11.09 -12.45 -9.57
CA GLY A 28 9.75 -13.03 -9.55
C GLY A 28 8.76 -12.44 -8.54
N LYS A 29 8.84 -11.15 -8.23
CA LYS A 29 8.07 -10.52 -7.13
C LYS A 29 6.71 -9.91 -7.52
N LEU A 30 6.30 -9.92 -8.79
CA LEU A 30 5.01 -9.38 -9.20
C LEU A 30 3.86 -10.30 -8.78
N LEU A 31 2.97 -9.80 -7.93
CA LEU A 31 1.87 -10.59 -7.40
C LEU A 31 0.49 -9.96 -7.59
N ALA A 32 0.41 -8.68 -7.91
CA ALA A 32 -0.87 -8.02 -8.10
C ALA A 32 -0.84 -6.94 -9.18
N PHE A 33 -1.96 -6.85 -9.91
CA PHE A 33 -2.32 -5.72 -10.77
C PHE A 33 -3.59 -5.11 -10.19
N ILE A 34 -3.56 -3.82 -9.90
CA ILE A 34 -4.75 -3.10 -9.44
C ILE A 34 -5.19 -2.19 -10.58
N GLU A 35 -6.36 -2.49 -11.14
CA GLU A 35 -6.83 -1.88 -12.36
C GLU A 35 -8.22 -1.25 -12.22
N THR A 36 -8.44 -0.18 -12.97
CA THR A 36 -9.78 0.29 -13.29
C THR A 36 -10.34 -0.49 -14.49
N ARG A 37 -11.59 -0.25 -14.87
CA ARG A 37 -12.19 -0.86 -16.06
C ARG A 37 -11.40 -0.50 -17.33
N GLU A 38 -10.96 0.75 -17.42
CA GLU A 38 -10.14 1.25 -18.53
C GLU A 38 -8.76 0.59 -18.54
N GLY A 39 -8.13 0.42 -17.38
CA GLY A 39 -6.86 -0.27 -17.24
C GLY A 39 -6.92 -1.74 -17.68
N LEU A 40 -8.02 -2.46 -17.37
CA LEU A 40 -8.24 -3.82 -17.89
C LEU A 40 -8.27 -3.84 -19.42
N SER A 41 -8.94 -2.88 -20.06
CA SER A 41 -9.00 -2.78 -21.52
C SER A 41 -7.63 -2.50 -22.13
N GLU A 42 -6.72 -1.85 -21.42
CA GLU A 42 -5.34 -1.66 -21.84
C GLU A 42 -4.53 -2.96 -21.75
N LEU A 43 -4.71 -3.73 -20.65
CA LEU A 43 -4.10 -5.05 -20.54
C LEU A 43 -4.55 -6.00 -21.64
N GLU A 44 -5.84 -5.98 -22.00
CA GLU A 44 -6.38 -6.79 -23.13
C GLU A 44 -5.79 -6.35 -24.46
N ARG A 45 -5.67 -5.04 -24.71
CA ARG A 45 -5.01 -4.50 -25.91
C ARG A 45 -3.53 -4.87 -25.97
N ALA A 46 -2.89 -5.06 -24.83
CA ALA A 46 -1.53 -5.57 -24.73
C ALA A 46 -1.41 -7.10 -24.90
N GLY A 47 -2.51 -7.80 -25.24
CA GLY A 47 -2.53 -9.24 -25.46
C GLY A 47 -2.69 -10.09 -24.22
N LEU A 48 -2.95 -9.48 -23.05
CA LEU A 48 -3.27 -10.21 -21.83
C LEU A 48 -4.76 -10.52 -21.81
N LYS A 49 -5.12 -11.81 -21.85
CA LYS A 49 -6.52 -12.23 -21.77
C LYS A 49 -7.04 -12.05 -20.35
N VAL A 50 -7.89 -11.06 -20.15
CA VAL A 50 -8.56 -10.77 -18.89
C VAL A 50 -10.06 -10.87 -19.08
N THR A 51 -10.71 -11.84 -18.43
CA THR A 51 -12.17 -11.98 -18.46
C THR A 51 -12.72 -11.65 -17.09
N ILE A 52 -12.88 -10.35 -16.79
CA ILE A 52 -13.36 -9.86 -15.51
C ILE A 52 -14.49 -8.85 -15.77
N GLU A 53 -15.70 -9.16 -15.31
CA GLU A 53 -16.88 -8.32 -15.49
C GLU A 53 -17.18 -7.50 -14.23
N GLU A 54 -16.97 -8.06 -13.05
CA GLU A 54 -17.33 -7.46 -11.78
C GLU A 54 -16.11 -7.06 -10.93
N PRO A 55 -16.21 -6.00 -10.12
CA PRO A 55 -15.15 -5.63 -9.18
C PRO A 55 -14.81 -6.75 -8.19
N GLY A 56 -13.54 -7.06 -8.07
CA GLY A 56 -13.08 -8.15 -7.20
C GLY A 56 -11.61 -8.47 -7.35
N VAL A 57 -11.19 -9.58 -6.75
CA VAL A 57 -9.83 -10.11 -6.77
C VAL A 57 -9.84 -11.44 -7.50
N TYR A 58 -9.04 -11.57 -8.53
CA TYR A 58 -9.06 -12.72 -9.45
C TYR A 58 -7.64 -13.27 -9.65
N PRO A 59 -7.48 -14.61 -9.70
CA PRO A 59 -6.21 -15.19 -10.09
C PRO A 59 -5.83 -14.77 -11.51
N PHE A 60 -4.62 -14.32 -11.71
CA PHE A 60 -4.10 -14.02 -13.03
C PHE A 60 -3.56 -15.29 -13.69
N LYS A 61 -4.00 -15.56 -14.92
CA LYS A 61 -3.50 -16.67 -15.72
C LYS A 61 -2.43 -16.13 -16.67
N TRP A 62 -1.19 -16.55 -16.46
CA TRP A 62 -0.08 -16.22 -17.34
C TRP A 62 -0.30 -16.78 -18.73
N PRO A 63 0.01 -16.03 -19.81
CA PRO A 63 -0.01 -16.55 -21.17
C PRO A 63 0.87 -17.81 -21.33
N GLU A 64 0.42 -18.77 -22.14
CA GLU A 64 1.15 -20.04 -22.33
C GLU A 64 2.55 -19.86 -22.90
N GLU A 65 2.73 -18.86 -23.75
CA GLU A 65 4.00 -18.49 -24.39
C GLU A 65 5.05 -17.89 -23.44
N TRP A 66 4.66 -17.55 -22.22
CA TRP A 66 5.60 -16.98 -21.25
C TRP A 66 6.52 -18.05 -20.67
N PRO A 67 7.80 -17.73 -20.42
CA PRO A 67 8.78 -18.68 -19.86
C PRO A 67 8.31 -19.26 -18.52
N ALA A 68 8.56 -20.54 -18.29
CA ALA A 68 8.11 -21.27 -17.11
C ALA A 68 8.60 -20.63 -15.80
N ASN A 69 9.82 -20.09 -15.77
CA ASN A 69 10.37 -19.39 -14.62
C ASN A 69 9.62 -18.08 -14.25
N ARG A 70 8.81 -17.53 -15.16
CA ARG A 70 7.93 -16.37 -14.90
C ARG A 70 6.53 -16.78 -14.50
N LYS A 71 6.14 -18.06 -14.69
CA LYS A 71 4.81 -18.59 -14.34
C LYS A 71 4.72 -19.14 -12.92
N THR A 72 5.84 -19.25 -12.22
CA THR A 72 5.93 -19.89 -10.87
C THR A 72 5.33 -19.05 -9.77
N ILE A 73 4.99 -17.79 -10.04
CA ILE A 73 4.46 -16.89 -9.04
C ILE A 73 2.96 -16.71 -9.29
N GLY A 74 2.16 -16.99 -8.27
CA GLY A 74 0.75 -16.67 -8.30
C GLY A 74 0.57 -15.15 -8.39
N ALA A 75 -0.03 -14.65 -9.46
CA ALA A 75 -0.42 -13.27 -9.59
C ALA A 75 -1.92 -13.09 -9.50
N SER A 76 -2.39 -11.91 -9.15
CA SER A 76 -3.80 -11.55 -9.10
C SER A 76 -4.08 -10.29 -9.89
N VAL A 77 -5.22 -10.24 -10.56
CA VAL A 77 -5.79 -9.01 -11.10
C VAL A 77 -6.89 -8.55 -10.16
N ILE A 78 -6.84 -7.28 -9.80
CA ILE A 78 -7.80 -6.66 -8.90
C ILE A 78 -8.53 -5.58 -9.68
N LEU A 79 -9.81 -5.84 -10.00
CA LEU A 79 -10.68 -4.84 -10.60
C LEU A 79 -11.31 -4.01 -9.49
N LEU A 80 -11.08 -2.70 -9.53
CA LEU A 80 -11.60 -1.77 -8.54
C LEU A 80 -13.12 -1.64 -8.62
N THR A 81 -13.78 -1.60 -7.47
CA THR A 81 -15.10 -1.04 -7.31
C THR A 81 -14.99 0.46 -7.57
N PRO A 82 -15.71 1.04 -8.56
CA PRO A 82 -15.56 2.44 -8.91
C PRO A 82 -15.92 3.35 -7.72
N PHE A 83 -15.28 4.52 -7.64
CA PHE A 83 -15.55 5.47 -6.55
C PHE A 83 -17.02 5.87 -6.48
N SER A 84 -17.70 5.97 -7.62
CA SER A 84 -19.13 6.27 -7.74
C SER A 84 -20.06 5.23 -7.10
N ALA A 85 -19.57 4.04 -6.78
CA ALA A 85 -20.36 3.04 -6.03
C ALA A 85 -20.51 3.42 -4.54
N LYS A 86 -19.75 4.41 -4.05
CA LYS A 86 -19.89 4.95 -2.71
C LYS A 86 -21.06 5.94 -2.67
N LEU A 87 -22.09 5.62 -1.90
CA LEU A 87 -23.26 6.45 -1.66
C LEU A 87 -23.32 6.82 -0.18
N ASP A 88 -23.50 8.10 0.13
CA ASP A 88 -23.58 8.62 1.50
C ASP A 88 -22.45 8.12 2.42
N GLY A 89 -21.22 8.10 1.90
CA GLY A 89 -20.05 7.64 2.63
C GLY A 89 -19.98 6.12 2.84
N ARG A 90 -20.76 5.31 2.10
CA ARG A 90 -20.87 3.85 2.28
C ARG A 90 -20.81 3.09 0.97
N ILE A 91 -20.36 1.84 1.05
CA ILE A 91 -20.63 0.83 0.02
C ILE A 91 -21.32 -0.34 0.73
N GLY A 92 -22.62 -0.51 0.51
CA GLY A 92 -23.44 -1.43 1.28
C GLY A 92 -23.34 -1.15 2.78
N PRO A 93 -23.09 -2.16 3.64
CA PRO A 93 -22.98 -1.96 5.09
C PRO A 93 -21.64 -1.31 5.53
N TYR A 94 -20.62 -1.28 4.66
CA TYR A 94 -19.30 -0.80 5.02
C TYR A 94 -19.19 0.72 4.96
N VAL A 95 -18.81 1.36 6.05
CA VAL A 95 -18.70 2.81 6.18
C VAL A 95 -17.28 3.26 5.84
N LEU A 96 -17.16 4.05 4.77
CA LEU A 96 -15.90 4.68 4.35
C LEU A 96 -15.76 6.09 4.93
N GLY A 97 -16.85 6.87 4.93
CA GLY A 97 -16.81 8.31 5.17
C GLY A 97 -16.43 9.07 3.90
N ASN A 98 -16.09 10.34 4.04
CA ASN A 98 -15.82 11.23 2.92
C ASN A 98 -14.37 11.71 2.94
N TRP A 99 -13.74 11.76 1.76
CA TRP A 99 -12.39 12.29 1.60
C TRP A 99 -12.39 13.82 1.71
N PRO A 100 -11.31 14.43 2.17
CA PRO A 100 -11.22 15.89 2.32
C PRO A 100 -11.44 16.68 1.03
N ASN A 101 -11.26 16.04 -0.12
CA ASN A 101 -11.42 16.64 -1.46
C ASN A 101 -12.51 15.94 -2.28
N GLU A 102 -13.59 15.54 -1.63
CA GLU A 102 -14.70 14.84 -2.26
C GLU A 102 -15.89 15.75 -2.51
N GLY A 103 -16.17 16.04 -3.79
CA GLY A 103 -17.42 16.67 -4.24
C GLY A 103 -17.77 18.00 -3.57
N ASP A 104 -19.06 18.21 -3.37
CA ASP A 104 -19.65 19.42 -2.77
C ASP A 104 -19.50 19.51 -1.24
N ILE A 105 -18.58 18.76 -0.64
CA ILE A 105 -18.32 18.91 0.78
C ILE A 105 -17.80 20.33 1.00
N LYS A 106 -18.63 21.17 1.58
CA LYS A 106 -18.31 22.54 2.01
C LYS A 106 -17.37 22.56 3.22
N ASP A 107 -16.36 21.66 3.20
CA ASP A 107 -15.30 21.71 4.19
C ASP A 107 -14.38 22.88 3.85
N SER A 108 -14.58 24.00 4.53
CA SER A 108 -13.75 25.19 4.40
C SER A 108 -12.49 25.14 5.25
N SER A 109 -12.19 23.99 5.86
CA SER A 109 -10.99 23.84 6.72
C SER A 109 -9.70 24.09 5.92
N PRO A 110 -8.64 24.57 6.57
CA PRO A 110 -7.33 24.69 5.92
C PRO A 110 -6.84 23.38 5.31
N ALA A 111 -7.14 22.23 5.94
CA ALA A 111 -6.76 20.91 5.45
C ALA A 111 -7.48 20.56 4.14
N ALA A 112 -8.80 20.80 4.05
CA ALA A 112 -9.56 20.57 2.82
C ALA A 112 -9.11 21.48 1.68
N LYS A 113 -8.88 22.75 1.94
CA LYS A 113 -8.33 23.71 0.94
C LYS A 113 -6.94 23.28 0.46
N TYR A 114 -6.09 22.79 1.36
CA TYR A 114 -4.78 22.28 0.99
C TYR A 114 -4.89 21.03 0.11
N ALA A 115 -5.77 20.10 0.45
CA ALA A 115 -6.01 18.88 -0.33
C ALA A 115 -6.58 19.19 -1.71
N ALA A 116 -7.55 20.11 -1.82
CA ALA A 116 -8.18 20.50 -3.09
C ALA A 116 -7.20 21.07 -4.13
N SER A 117 -6.09 21.64 -3.70
CA SER A 117 -5.09 22.25 -4.58
C SER A 117 -4.00 21.29 -5.07
N ARG A 118 -4.08 19.98 -4.75
CA ARG A 118 -2.97 19.06 -4.95
C ARG A 118 -3.42 17.71 -5.47
N ALA A 119 -2.82 17.27 -6.58
CA ALA A 119 -3.14 16.03 -7.25
C ALA A 119 -2.95 14.79 -6.35
N GLU A 120 -1.95 14.81 -5.46
CA GLU A 120 -1.68 13.72 -4.53
C GLU A 120 -2.78 13.48 -3.48
N TYR A 121 -3.74 14.40 -3.38
CA TYR A 121 -4.94 14.29 -2.52
C TYR A 121 -6.23 14.12 -3.34
N ALA A 122 -6.14 13.88 -4.64
CA ALA A 122 -7.32 13.51 -5.43
C ALA A 122 -8.02 12.29 -4.82
N VAL A 123 -9.33 12.25 -4.95
CA VAL A 123 -10.08 11.06 -4.51
C VAL A 123 -9.59 9.82 -5.26
N PRO A 124 -9.55 8.65 -4.63
CA PRO A 124 -9.08 7.44 -5.28
C PRO A 124 -9.99 7.08 -6.47
N PRO A 125 -9.46 6.42 -7.52
CA PRO A 125 -10.27 6.02 -8.69
C PRO A 125 -11.32 4.96 -8.33
N GLY A 126 -11.13 4.25 -7.22
CA GLY A 126 -12.01 3.20 -6.73
C GLY A 126 -11.42 2.47 -5.54
N PHE A 127 -12.05 1.35 -5.21
CA PHE A 127 -11.76 0.58 -4.02
C PHE A 127 -11.49 -0.88 -4.36
N ILE A 128 -10.53 -1.48 -3.69
CA ILE A 128 -10.34 -2.94 -3.68
C ILE A 128 -11.42 -3.53 -2.77
N LYS A 129 -12.27 -4.39 -3.34
CA LYS A 129 -13.27 -5.17 -2.60
C LYS A 129 -12.57 -6.39 -1.99
N VAL A 130 -12.37 -6.38 -0.68
CA VAL A 130 -11.75 -7.48 0.06
C VAL A 130 -12.82 -8.26 0.81
N THR A 131 -12.91 -9.55 0.52
CA THR A 131 -13.76 -10.51 1.23
C THR A 131 -12.95 -11.29 2.26
N LYS A 132 -13.61 -12.06 3.13
CA LYS A 132 -12.91 -12.97 4.06
C LYS A 132 -11.99 -13.95 3.33
N SER A 133 -12.43 -14.46 2.16
CA SER A 133 -11.65 -15.40 1.36
C SER A 133 -10.49 -14.75 0.59
N THR A 134 -10.59 -13.47 0.24
CA THR A 134 -9.55 -12.76 -0.53
C THR A 134 -8.60 -11.95 0.35
N ALA A 135 -8.84 -11.83 1.65
CA ALA A 135 -7.95 -11.13 2.57
C ALA A 135 -6.52 -11.72 2.59
N SER A 136 -6.39 -13.04 2.39
CA SER A 136 -5.10 -13.74 2.32
C SER A 136 -4.39 -13.60 0.97
N THR A 137 -5.00 -12.94 -0.02
CA THR A 137 -4.38 -12.75 -1.34
C THR A 137 -3.11 -11.90 -1.21
N ARG A 138 -2.01 -12.42 -1.73
CA ARG A 138 -0.73 -11.70 -1.76
C ARG A 138 -0.77 -10.57 -2.78
N VAL A 139 -0.31 -9.40 -2.37
CA VAL A 139 -0.07 -8.25 -3.25
C VAL A 139 1.41 -8.12 -3.61
N SER A 140 2.26 -8.73 -2.80
CA SER A 140 3.71 -8.85 -3.01
C SER A 140 4.25 -10.08 -2.27
N GLU A 141 5.58 -10.23 -2.19
CA GLU A 141 6.22 -11.38 -1.54
C GLU A 141 5.88 -11.49 -0.06
N HIS A 142 5.88 -10.37 0.66
CA HIS A 142 5.66 -10.36 2.12
C HIS A 142 4.26 -9.89 2.52
N PHE A 143 3.54 -9.17 1.65
CA PHE A 143 2.30 -8.50 2.02
C PHE A 143 1.05 -9.10 1.38
N ARG A 144 -0.06 -9.07 2.13
CA ARG A 144 -1.40 -9.52 1.73
C ARG A 144 -2.40 -8.37 1.82
N LEU A 145 -3.52 -8.48 1.12
CA LEU A 145 -4.60 -7.48 1.21
C LEU A 145 -5.09 -7.28 2.66
N GLY A 146 -5.12 -8.35 3.43
CA GLY A 146 -5.52 -8.33 4.84
C GLY A 146 -4.71 -7.41 5.73
N ASP A 147 -3.42 -7.26 5.43
CA ASP A 147 -2.48 -6.47 6.23
C ASP A 147 -2.81 -4.96 6.16
N PHE A 148 -3.43 -4.51 5.07
CA PHE A 148 -3.77 -3.11 4.84
C PHE A 148 -5.19 -2.72 5.28
N LEU A 149 -5.96 -3.64 5.88
CA LEU A 149 -7.33 -3.34 6.27
C LEU A 149 -7.41 -2.32 7.41
N THR A 150 -8.39 -1.42 7.32
CA THR A 150 -8.73 -0.53 8.44
C THR A 150 -9.16 -1.35 9.67
N LYS A 151 -8.65 -1.03 10.85
CA LYS A 151 -8.94 -1.72 12.12
C LYS A 151 -10.39 -1.61 12.61
N GLY A 152 -11.20 -0.74 12.03
CA GLY A 152 -12.61 -0.60 12.39
C GLY A 152 -13.52 -1.59 11.68
N GLN A 153 -14.76 -1.71 12.14
CA GLN A 153 -15.81 -2.50 11.50
C GLN A 153 -15.43 -3.97 11.29
N LEU A 154 -14.92 -4.62 12.35
CA LEU A 154 -14.31 -5.96 12.28
C LEU A 154 -15.24 -6.99 11.65
N ASP A 155 -16.54 -6.96 11.96
CA ASP A 155 -17.53 -7.94 11.51
C ASP A 155 -18.22 -7.57 10.19
N VAL A 156 -17.92 -6.37 9.64
CA VAL A 156 -18.55 -5.92 8.38
C VAL A 156 -17.72 -6.38 7.18
N TRP A 157 -18.33 -7.16 6.30
CA TRP A 157 -17.74 -7.66 5.06
C TRP A 157 -18.72 -7.52 3.89
N PRO A 158 -18.22 -7.33 2.64
CA PRO A 158 -16.82 -7.10 2.28
C PRO A 158 -16.29 -5.78 2.84
N LYS A 159 -14.97 -5.69 3.00
CA LYS A 159 -14.27 -4.44 3.28
C LYS A 159 -13.81 -3.79 1.98
N TYR A 160 -13.66 -2.46 2.01
CA TYR A 160 -13.19 -1.70 0.86
C TYR A 160 -11.98 -0.87 1.26
N ILE A 161 -10.86 -1.04 0.55
CA ILE A 161 -9.62 -0.34 0.82
C ILE A 161 -9.09 0.37 -0.42
N VAL A 162 -8.25 1.37 -0.19
CA VAL A 162 -7.36 1.93 -1.19
C VAL A 162 -5.95 1.44 -0.89
N LEU A 163 -5.19 1.09 -1.92
CA LEU A 163 -3.80 0.67 -1.80
C LEU A 163 -2.99 1.20 -2.97
N ASP A 164 -2.00 2.04 -2.65
CA ASP A 164 -0.99 2.49 -3.61
C ASP A 164 0.11 1.43 -3.72
N LEU A 165 0.27 0.86 -4.91
CA LEU A 165 1.29 -0.15 -5.14
C LEU A 165 2.72 0.37 -4.98
N LYS A 166 2.95 1.69 -5.12
CA LYS A 166 4.26 2.30 -4.80
C LYS A 166 4.61 2.12 -3.32
N LEU A 167 3.62 2.18 -2.42
CA LEU A 167 3.85 1.89 -1.01
C LEU A 167 4.30 0.45 -0.81
N VAL A 168 3.63 -0.51 -1.46
CA VAL A 168 4.00 -1.93 -1.37
C VAL A 168 5.42 -2.16 -1.87
N ASP A 169 5.79 -1.57 -3.03
CA ASP A 169 7.14 -1.65 -3.56
C ASP A 169 8.17 -1.06 -2.59
N LYS A 170 7.86 0.10 -2.00
CA LYS A 170 8.74 0.74 -1.02
C LYS A 170 8.96 -0.16 0.20
N LEU A 171 7.90 -0.78 0.73
CA LEU A 171 8.00 -1.68 1.87
C LEU A 171 8.84 -2.92 1.56
N GLU A 172 8.68 -3.53 0.38
CA GLU A 172 9.53 -4.65 -0.06
C GLU A 172 11.00 -4.25 -0.17
N LEU A 173 11.28 -3.07 -0.75
CA LEU A 173 12.65 -2.55 -0.85
C LEU A 173 13.24 -2.22 0.51
N VAL A 174 12.43 -1.83 1.50
CA VAL A 174 12.90 -1.61 2.88
C VAL A 174 13.32 -2.93 3.52
N ILE A 175 12.57 -4.02 3.29
CA ILE A 175 12.98 -5.36 3.74
C ILE A 175 14.33 -5.75 3.12
N ASP A 176 14.47 -5.58 1.79
CA ASP A 176 15.74 -5.84 1.11
C ASP A 176 16.89 -4.98 1.70
N ALA A 177 16.65 -3.70 1.99
CA ALA A 177 17.64 -2.79 2.54
C ALA A 177 18.04 -3.14 4.00
N LEU A 178 17.11 -3.69 4.79
CA LEU A 178 17.41 -4.25 6.12
C LEU A 178 18.30 -5.49 6.00
N HIS A 179 17.99 -6.41 5.09
CA HIS A 179 18.86 -7.58 4.84
C HIS A 179 20.26 -7.18 4.40
N GLU A 180 20.38 -6.22 3.46
CA GLU A 180 21.66 -5.69 3.00
C GLU A 180 22.46 -5.01 4.15
N ALA A 181 21.76 -4.48 5.15
CA ALA A 181 22.37 -3.86 6.34
C ALA A 181 22.76 -4.87 7.44
N GLY A 182 22.47 -6.15 7.26
CA GLY A 182 22.77 -7.21 8.23
C GLY A 182 21.66 -7.47 9.24
N HIS A 183 20.46 -6.98 8.99
CA HIS A 183 19.25 -7.22 9.81
C HIS A 183 18.28 -8.14 9.03
N PRO A 184 18.43 -9.48 9.11
CA PRO A 184 17.64 -10.43 8.30
C PRO A 184 16.25 -10.65 8.89
N VAL A 185 15.37 -9.68 8.70
CA VAL A 185 13.97 -9.76 9.13
C VAL A 185 13.14 -10.63 8.18
N LYS A 186 12.11 -11.34 8.69
CA LYS A 186 11.19 -12.13 7.86
C LYS A 186 10.16 -11.29 7.12
N GLY A 187 10.02 -10.01 7.49
CA GLY A 187 9.09 -9.06 6.90
C GLY A 187 8.84 -7.86 7.80
N LEU A 188 7.85 -7.07 7.43
CA LEU A 188 7.36 -5.95 8.24
C LEU A 188 5.91 -6.20 8.64
N HIS A 189 5.62 -6.15 9.93
CA HIS A 189 4.26 -6.11 10.42
C HIS A 189 3.63 -4.75 10.11
N ILE A 190 2.44 -4.74 9.52
CA ILE A 190 1.68 -3.51 9.26
C ILE A 190 0.73 -3.25 10.45
N MET A 191 1.15 -2.39 11.37
CA MET A 191 0.29 -1.97 12.47
C MET A 191 -0.90 -1.17 11.97
N SER A 192 -0.72 -0.32 10.96
CA SER A 192 -1.78 0.47 10.35
C SER A 192 -1.47 0.71 8.87
N GLY A 193 -2.32 0.18 7.98
CA GLY A 193 -2.30 0.44 6.55
C GLY A 193 -3.33 1.50 6.15
N PHE A 194 -4.28 1.13 5.27
CA PHE A 194 -5.36 2.01 4.86
C PHE A 194 -6.27 2.38 6.04
N ARG A 195 -6.63 3.65 6.13
CA ARG A 195 -7.63 4.15 7.07
C ARG A 195 -8.81 4.75 6.31
N THR A 196 -10.02 4.28 6.57
CA THR A 196 -11.20 4.96 6.05
C THR A 196 -11.26 6.39 6.60
N PRO A 197 -11.75 7.39 5.84
CA PRO A 197 -11.98 8.73 6.36
C PRO A 197 -12.78 8.73 7.66
N GLN A 198 -13.82 7.89 7.75
CA GLN A 198 -14.61 7.74 8.97
C GLN A 198 -13.79 7.23 10.18
N TYR A 199 -12.89 6.27 9.97
CA TYR A 199 -12.03 5.78 11.03
C TYR A 199 -10.96 6.82 11.42
N ASN A 200 -10.40 7.51 10.44
CA ASN A 200 -9.40 8.55 10.67
C ASN A 200 -9.99 9.73 11.47
N ALA A 201 -11.24 10.12 11.19
CA ALA A 201 -11.91 11.24 11.82
C ALA A 201 -12.14 11.06 13.33
N LYS A 202 -12.04 9.84 13.85
CA LYS A 202 -12.25 9.57 15.30
C LYS A 202 -11.16 10.13 16.20
N ASP A 203 -10.02 10.51 15.61
CA ASP A 203 -8.83 10.86 16.39
C ASP A 203 -7.99 11.92 15.64
N ILE A 204 -8.62 13.00 15.21
CA ILE A 204 -7.94 14.14 14.58
C ILE A 204 -7.60 15.17 15.65
N GLY A 205 -6.32 15.60 15.69
CA GLY A 205 -5.90 16.65 16.60
C GLY A 205 -4.39 16.83 16.69
N PRO A 206 -3.93 17.82 17.49
CA PRO A 206 -2.50 17.98 17.78
C PRO A 206 -1.94 16.72 18.46
N GLY A 207 -0.83 16.21 17.93
CA GLY A 207 -0.20 14.98 18.43
C GLY A 207 -0.94 13.68 18.06
N SER A 208 -1.96 13.76 17.20
CA SER A 208 -2.75 12.63 16.75
C SER A 208 -2.81 12.58 15.20
N ARG A 209 -3.95 12.15 14.61
CA ARG A 209 -4.08 11.93 13.17
C ARG A 209 -4.26 13.23 12.38
N SER A 210 -3.62 13.31 11.23
CA SER A 210 -3.87 14.38 10.27
C SER A 210 -5.23 14.18 9.56
N ALA A 211 -5.99 15.26 9.37
CA ALA A 211 -7.21 15.24 8.57
C ALA A 211 -6.97 14.85 7.10
N ILE A 212 -5.75 15.11 6.60
CA ILE A 212 -5.30 14.77 5.24
C ILE A 212 -4.21 13.69 5.28
N SER A 213 -4.37 12.70 6.15
CA SER A 213 -3.42 11.59 6.30
C SER A 213 -3.22 10.81 5.01
N ARG A 214 -1.99 10.41 4.71
CA ARG A 214 -1.67 9.56 3.53
C ARG A 214 -2.26 8.16 3.65
N HIS A 215 -2.59 7.70 4.85
CA HIS A 215 -3.33 6.45 5.07
C HIS A 215 -4.72 6.45 4.40
N LEU A 216 -5.37 7.62 4.23
CA LEU A 216 -6.65 7.74 3.53
C LEU A 216 -6.57 7.38 2.04
N TYR A 217 -5.37 7.45 1.48
CA TYR A 217 -5.08 7.23 0.06
C TYR A 217 -4.35 5.91 -0.18
N GLY A 218 -4.24 5.05 0.85
CA GLY A 218 -3.51 3.79 0.77
C GLY A 218 -2.01 3.96 0.50
N ALA A 219 -1.49 5.17 0.70
CA ALA A 219 -0.12 5.56 0.37
C ALA A 219 0.76 5.72 1.62
N ALA A 220 0.34 5.17 2.76
CA ALA A 220 1.11 5.14 4.00
C ALA A 220 0.86 3.86 4.80
N ALA A 221 1.89 3.44 5.52
CA ALA A 221 1.83 2.38 6.52
C ALA A 221 2.65 2.76 7.77
N ASP A 222 2.16 2.34 8.93
CA ASP A 222 2.88 2.34 10.18
C ASP A 222 3.35 0.89 10.41
N VAL A 223 4.67 0.68 10.47
CA VAL A 223 5.27 -0.67 10.37
C VAL A 223 6.40 -0.90 11.37
N TYR A 224 6.68 -2.16 11.65
CA TYR A 224 7.85 -2.64 12.37
C TYR A 224 8.13 -4.11 12.03
N PRO A 225 9.38 -4.62 12.10
CA PRO A 225 9.67 -6.04 12.13
C PRO A 225 9.13 -6.68 13.41
N ASP A 226 8.56 -7.89 13.28
CA ASP A 226 7.96 -8.66 14.39
C ASP A 226 8.07 -10.16 14.03
N ASP A 227 9.29 -10.68 14.09
CA ASP A 227 9.61 -12.04 13.65
C ASP A 227 9.19 -13.10 14.65
N ASP A 228 9.15 -12.75 15.95
CA ASP A 228 8.71 -13.61 17.04
C ASP A 228 7.22 -13.51 17.35
N LYS A 229 6.52 -12.51 16.75
CA LYS A 229 5.07 -12.28 16.82
C LYS A 229 4.56 -11.93 18.23
N ASP A 230 5.36 -11.18 18.97
CA ASP A 230 4.96 -10.68 20.27
C ASP A 230 4.17 -9.34 20.19
N GLY A 231 4.10 -8.73 19.00
CA GLY A 231 3.40 -7.48 18.73
C GLY A 231 4.22 -6.23 18.99
N LEU A 232 5.52 -6.39 19.22
CA LEU A 232 6.49 -5.31 19.38
C LEU A 232 7.50 -5.33 18.22
N ILE A 233 8.28 -4.26 18.09
CA ILE A 233 9.43 -4.28 17.18
C ILE A 233 10.50 -5.22 17.74
N ASP A 234 11.18 -5.97 16.86
CA ASP A 234 12.31 -6.80 17.25
C ASP A 234 13.51 -5.95 17.69
N ASP A 235 14.34 -6.51 18.58
CA ASP A 235 15.68 -5.98 18.93
C ASP A 235 16.63 -6.12 17.74
N LEU A 236 16.65 -5.12 16.87
CA LEU A 236 17.42 -5.15 15.62
C LEU A 236 18.90 -4.87 15.81
N ASN A 237 19.27 -4.15 16.87
CA ASN A 237 20.67 -3.80 17.17
C ASN A 237 21.36 -4.84 18.07
N GLY A 238 20.60 -5.76 18.69
CA GLY A 238 21.11 -6.84 19.51
C GLY A 238 21.63 -6.39 20.89
N ASP A 239 21.12 -5.25 21.41
CA ASP A 239 21.55 -4.72 22.71
C ASP A 239 20.71 -5.24 23.90
N GLY A 240 19.69 -6.03 23.62
CA GLY A 240 18.78 -6.62 24.60
C GLY A 240 17.62 -5.70 25.01
N HIS A 241 17.43 -4.60 24.31
CA HIS A 241 16.36 -3.64 24.54
C HIS A 241 15.54 -3.44 23.26
N VAL A 242 14.23 -3.27 23.41
CA VAL A 242 13.31 -2.94 22.32
C VAL A 242 12.94 -1.48 22.45
N ASP A 243 13.56 -0.60 21.64
CA ASP A 243 13.39 0.83 21.80
C ASP A 243 13.47 1.63 20.47
N LEU A 244 13.66 2.95 20.58
CA LEU A 244 13.74 3.84 19.42
C LEU A 244 14.99 3.59 18.54
N ALA A 245 16.03 2.94 19.06
CA ALA A 245 17.23 2.63 18.28
C ALA A 245 16.89 1.59 17.20
N ASP A 246 16.04 0.60 17.51
CA ASP A 246 15.57 -0.40 16.55
C ASP A 246 14.70 0.24 15.46
N ALA A 247 13.74 1.08 15.86
CA ALA A 247 12.93 1.83 14.92
C ALA A 247 13.77 2.75 14.02
N LYS A 248 14.87 3.28 14.53
CA LYS A 248 15.82 4.07 13.74
C LYS A 248 16.50 3.25 12.65
N ILE A 249 16.84 1.99 12.90
CA ILE A 249 17.41 1.08 11.89
C ILE A 249 16.43 0.95 10.72
N VAL A 250 15.14 0.75 11.00
CA VAL A 250 14.11 0.69 9.95
C VAL A 250 14.02 2.03 9.20
N ALA A 251 13.99 3.15 9.90
CA ALA A 251 13.94 4.47 9.27
C ALA A 251 15.19 4.75 8.39
N ASP A 252 16.38 4.33 8.83
CA ASP A 252 17.62 4.45 8.05
C ASP A 252 17.59 3.57 6.78
N ALA A 253 16.95 2.39 6.84
CA ALA A 253 16.70 1.57 5.65
C ALA A 253 15.76 2.28 4.67
N VAL A 254 14.69 2.94 5.15
CA VAL A 254 13.81 3.76 4.30
C VAL A 254 14.57 4.90 3.64
N GLU A 255 15.45 5.59 4.36
CA GLU A 255 16.30 6.67 3.79
C GLU A 255 17.19 6.14 2.66
N LYS A 256 17.78 4.94 2.81
CA LYS A 256 18.57 4.29 1.75
C LYS A 256 17.72 4.00 0.51
N VAL A 257 16.51 3.49 0.71
CA VAL A 257 15.55 3.22 -0.38
C VAL A 257 15.20 4.51 -1.11
N GLU A 258 14.82 5.58 -0.39
CA GLU A 258 14.47 6.87 -1.00
C GLU A 258 15.65 7.51 -1.76
N LYS A 259 16.86 7.35 -1.27
CA LYS A 259 18.08 7.83 -1.96
C LYS A 259 18.32 7.08 -3.26
N LYS A 260 18.09 5.76 -3.27
CA LYS A 260 18.28 4.90 -4.45
C LYS A 260 17.12 5.04 -5.45
N TYR A 261 15.90 5.30 -4.94
CA TYR A 261 14.66 5.37 -5.73
C TYR A 261 13.90 6.68 -5.41
N PRO A 262 14.29 7.82 -6.01
CA PRO A 262 13.70 9.13 -5.70
C PRO A 262 12.19 9.23 -5.90
N ASP A 263 11.61 8.41 -6.78
CA ASP A 263 10.15 8.38 -7.03
C ASP A 263 9.36 7.76 -5.88
N LEU A 264 10.04 7.10 -4.93
CA LEU A 264 9.46 6.55 -3.71
C LEU A 264 9.64 7.48 -2.50
N VAL A 265 10.18 8.69 -2.72
CA VAL A 265 10.37 9.68 -1.65
C VAL A 265 9.04 10.01 -0.97
N GLY A 266 9.08 10.08 0.36
CA GLY A 266 7.89 10.36 1.15
C GLY A 266 8.16 10.82 2.57
N GLY A 267 7.17 10.58 3.42
CA GLY A 267 7.23 10.82 4.85
C GLY A 267 7.87 9.66 5.59
N ILE A 268 8.69 9.98 6.58
CA ILE A 268 9.21 9.05 7.57
C ILE A 268 9.05 9.71 8.94
N SER A 269 8.50 8.97 9.88
CA SER A 269 8.48 9.35 11.30
C SER A 269 8.69 8.12 12.17
N ILE A 270 9.33 8.30 13.31
CA ILE A 270 9.44 7.28 14.34
C ILE A 270 8.50 7.69 15.48
N TYR A 271 7.51 6.85 15.76
CA TYR A 271 6.65 7.04 16.92
C TYR A 271 7.17 6.22 18.10
N PRO A 272 7.30 6.84 19.28
CA PRO A 272 7.73 6.13 20.48
C PRO A 272 6.68 5.11 20.93
N ALA A 273 7.11 4.21 21.81
CA ALA A 273 6.21 3.31 22.51
C ALA A 273 5.11 4.06 23.27
N THR A 274 3.93 3.46 23.30
CA THR A 274 2.77 3.92 24.08
C THR A 274 2.24 2.74 24.90
N ALA A 275 1.18 2.94 25.66
CA ALA A 275 0.51 1.84 26.35
C ALA A 275 -0.10 0.80 25.38
N ALA A 276 -0.26 1.14 24.10
CA ALA A 276 -0.94 0.31 23.10
C ALA A 276 0.01 -0.39 22.12
N HIS A 277 1.23 0.09 21.98
CA HIS A 277 2.23 -0.47 21.02
C HIS A 277 3.66 -0.05 21.40
N GLY A 278 4.64 -0.82 20.97
CA GLY A 278 6.06 -0.47 20.98
C GLY A 278 6.40 0.66 19.98
N PRO A 279 7.69 0.96 19.77
CA PRO A 279 8.11 1.88 18.72
C PRO A 279 7.64 1.42 17.34
N VAL A 280 7.27 2.38 16.48
CA VAL A 280 6.76 2.10 15.13
C VAL A 280 7.23 3.16 14.14
N VAL A 281 7.45 2.76 12.89
CA VAL A 281 7.91 3.65 11.84
C VAL A 281 6.78 3.93 10.85
N HIS A 282 6.44 5.21 10.68
CA HIS A 282 5.59 5.67 9.61
C HIS A 282 6.36 5.78 8.31
N ILE A 283 5.82 5.23 7.25
CA ILE A 283 6.38 5.26 5.89
C ILE A 283 5.28 5.67 4.92
N ASP A 284 5.55 6.65 4.04
CA ASP A 284 4.60 6.99 2.97
C ASP A 284 5.29 7.33 1.63
N THR A 285 4.48 7.49 0.59
CA THR A 285 4.88 7.74 -0.79
C THR A 285 4.33 9.08 -1.31
N ARG A 286 4.33 10.14 -0.49
CA ARG A 286 3.77 11.45 -0.86
C ARG A 286 4.53 12.23 -1.94
N GLY A 287 5.63 11.71 -2.48
CA GLY A 287 6.41 12.33 -3.56
C GLY A 287 7.29 13.49 -3.13
N LYS A 288 7.38 13.80 -1.84
CA LYS A 288 8.27 14.82 -1.27
C LYS A 288 8.76 14.40 0.09
N ARG A 289 10.00 14.75 0.40
CA ARG A 289 10.62 14.43 1.68
C ARG A 289 9.90 15.15 2.83
N ALA A 290 9.49 14.39 3.85
CA ALA A 290 8.95 14.90 5.10
C ALA A 290 9.46 14.03 6.27
N ARG A 291 9.85 14.71 7.34
CA ARG A 291 10.38 14.05 8.56
C ARG A 291 9.79 14.76 9.77
N TRP A 292 9.29 14.03 10.76
CA TRP A 292 8.73 14.59 11.99
C TRP A 292 8.82 13.61 13.14
#